data_f82c73d9e666ee3309208cfcdc53dc61
#
_entry.id   f82c73d9e666ee3309208cfcdc53dc61
#
_cell.length_a   1.000
_cell.length_b   1.000
_cell.length_c   1.000
_cell.angle_alpha   90.00
_cell.angle_beta   90.00
_cell.angle_gamma   90.00
#
_symmetry.space_group_name_H-M   'P 1'
#
loop_
_entity.id
_entity.type
_entity.pdbx_description
1 polymer ?
#
loop_
_entity_poly.entity_id
_entity_poly.type
_entity_poly.pdbx_seq_one_letter_code
_entity_poly.pdbx_strand_id
1 'polypeptide(L)'
;MRAEALPTEGQPAKPSGTETREPGRSQELTQWLVGLVHSRDYGRLAELRRPTISQNAHVEAGWKAGWNDEKRREVFEQVAFLFAVYHRGAGEPSWGYGSLGHSARRIGSGVGRGPDDAGAARLIDRIVSSRRPPLRHLQHAITRLRSCGEPPPSWARLADDLVRWTDREARIRYRWAVDFHAPPSRARAPRAVPTTPKDSLT
;
A
#
# COMPACT_ATOMS: atom_id res chain seq x y z
N MET A 1 -60.72 -35.28 21.28
CA MET A 1 -60.36 -33.87 21.57
C MET A 1 -59.10 -33.56 20.80
N ARG A 2 -59.25 -32.77 19.75
CA ARG A 2 -58.11 -32.31 18.86
C ARG A 2 -57.59 -31.02 19.45
N ALA A 3 -56.29 -30.95 19.72
CA ALA A 3 -55.60 -29.70 20.07
C ALA A 3 -55.03 -29.10 18.79
N GLU A 4 -55.57 -27.94 18.43
CA GLU A 4 -55.07 -27.11 17.32
C GLU A 4 -53.74 -26.43 17.73
N ALA A 5 -52.73 -26.58 16.86
CA ALA A 5 -51.46 -25.88 16.98
C ALA A 5 -51.59 -24.49 16.33
N LEU A 6 -51.27 -23.44 17.07
CA LEU A 6 -51.17 -22.05 16.60
C LEU A 6 -49.96 -21.83 15.71
N PRO A 7 -50.06 -20.99 14.67
CA PRO A 7 -48.95 -20.68 13.79
C PRO A 7 -47.98 -19.73 14.48
N THR A 8 -46.68 -20.08 14.38
CA THR A 8 -45.56 -19.27 14.85
C THR A 8 -45.41 -18.04 13.96
N GLU A 9 -45.55 -16.87 14.55
CA GLU A 9 -45.31 -15.56 13.90
C GLU A 9 -43.88 -15.45 13.37
N GLY A 10 -43.79 -15.01 12.10
CA GLY A 10 -42.55 -14.79 11.41
C GLY A 10 -41.74 -13.67 12.05
N GLN A 11 -40.55 -14.01 12.41
CA GLN A 11 -39.52 -13.08 12.90
C GLN A 11 -39.11 -12.11 11.77
N PRO A 12 -39.20 -10.79 11.96
CA PRO A 12 -38.81 -9.84 10.92
C PRO A 12 -37.33 -9.96 10.63
N ALA A 13 -36.98 -10.10 9.34
CA ALA A 13 -35.61 -10.11 8.85
C ALA A 13 -34.90 -8.81 9.27
N LYS A 14 -33.78 -8.96 10.00
CA LYS A 14 -32.88 -7.83 10.30
C LYS A 14 -32.44 -7.18 8.99
N PRO A 15 -32.54 -5.85 8.86
CA PRO A 15 -31.98 -5.16 7.70
C PRO A 15 -30.47 -5.40 7.69
N SER A 16 -29.96 -5.85 6.55
CA SER A 16 -28.54 -5.93 6.26
C SER A 16 -27.95 -4.53 6.33
N GLY A 17 -27.43 -4.17 7.51
CA GLY A 17 -26.68 -2.94 7.71
C GLY A 17 -25.50 -2.95 6.75
N THR A 18 -25.41 -1.93 5.90
CA THR A 18 -24.19 -1.60 5.17
C THR A 18 -23.13 -1.34 6.23
N GLU A 19 -22.33 -2.36 6.56
CA GLU A 19 -21.16 -2.20 7.41
C GLU A 19 -20.25 -1.20 6.71
N THR A 20 -20.28 0.04 7.13
CA THR A 20 -19.24 1.02 6.85
C THR A 20 -18.00 0.47 7.54
N ARG A 21 -17.22 -0.31 6.79
CA ARG A 21 -15.97 -0.91 7.25
C ARG A 21 -15.08 0.21 7.71
N GLU A 22 -14.85 0.30 9.02
CA GLU A 22 -13.91 1.27 9.57
C GLU A 22 -12.59 1.20 8.81
N PRO A 23 -11.99 2.34 8.43
CA PRO A 23 -10.72 2.34 7.73
C PRO A 23 -9.70 1.57 8.56
N GLY A 24 -9.04 0.59 7.94
CA GLY A 24 -8.03 -0.19 8.63
C GLY A 24 -6.91 0.74 9.15
N ARG A 25 -6.29 0.42 10.27
CA ARG A 25 -5.24 1.23 10.92
C ARG A 25 -4.13 1.68 9.96
N SER A 26 -3.78 0.86 8.99
CA SER A 26 -2.80 1.22 7.95
C SER A 26 -3.32 2.31 7.00
N GLN A 27 -4.63 2.40 6.80
CA GLN A 27 -5.25 3.49 6.06
C GLN A 27 -5.28 4.78 6.90
N GLU A 28 -5.55 4.68 8.20
CA GLU A 28 -5.49 5.83 9.12
C GLU A 28 -4.07 6.43 9.18
N LEU A 29 -3.04 5.56 9.28
CA LEU A 29 -1.66 6.01 9.17
C LEU A 29 -1.42 6.76 7.85
N THR A 30 -1.86 6.18 6.72
CA THR A 30 -1.66 6.78 5.40
C THR A 30 -2.38 8.12 5.28
N GLN A 31 -3.63 8.23 5.75
CA GLN A 31 -4.40 9.48 5.75
C GLN A 31 -3.69 10.56 6.56
N TRP A 32 -3.20 10.22 7.76
CA TRP A 32 -2.46 11.15 8.59
C TRP A 32 -1.19 11.64 7.88
N LEU A 33 -0.39 10.73 7.31
CA LEU A 33 0.84 11.09 6.58
C LEU A 33 0.56 11.97 5.37
N VAL A 34 -0.48 11.66 4.61
CA VAL A 34 -0.94 12.49 3.48
C VAL A 34 -1.37 13.87 3.96
N GLY A 35 -2.06 13.93 5.11
CA GLY A 35 -2.42 15.18 5.76
C GLY A 35 -1.23 16.08 6.07
N LEU A 36 -0.09 15.52 6.51
CA LEU A 36 1.14 16.29 6.77
C LEU A 36 1.69 16.97 5.50
N VAL A 37 1.58 16.31 4.33
CA VAL A 37 2.00 16.90 3.05
C VAL A 37 1.03 18.01 2.62
N HIS A 38 -0.27 17.75 2.70
CA HIS A 38 -1.31 18.75 2.37
C HIS A 38 -1.23 19.99 3.22
N SER A 39 -1.02 19.83 4.54
CA SER A 39 -0.85 20.96 5.48
C SER A 39 0.52 21.62 5.40
N ARG A 40 1.44 21.06 4.58
CA ARG A 40 2.84 21.52 4.48
C ARG A 40 3.58 21.50 5.80
N ASP A 41 3.26 20.53 6.65
CA ASP A 41 3.96 20.36 7.94
C ASP A 41 5.36 19.78 7.71
N TYR A 42 6.23 20.63 7.15
CA TYR A 42 7.62 20.24 6.84
C TYR A 42 8.42 19.90 8.09
N GLY A 43 8.04 20.46 9.25
CA GLY A 43 8.66 20.17 10.54
C GLY A 43 8.51 18.69 10.89
N ARG A 44 7.26 18.21 10.99
CA ARG A 44 6.98 16.78 11.26
C ARG A 44 7.55 15.85 10.19
N LEU A 45 7.44 16.21 8.91
CA LEU A 45 8.06 15.44 7.84
C LEU A 45 9.59 15.39 7.96
N ALA A 46 10.24 16.45 8.48
CA ALA A 46 11.67 16.44 8.75
C ALA A 46 12.03 15.56 9.95
N GLU A 47 11.21 15.58 11.00
CA GLU A 47 11.35 14.66 12.14
C GLU A 47 11.27 13.20 11.71
N LEU A 48 10.24 12.84 10.94
CA LEU A 48 10.06 11.48 10.43
C LEU A 48 11.23 10.98 9.58
N ARG A 49 12.01 11.87 8.94
CA ARG A 49 13.22 11.47 8.18
C ARG A 49 14.44 11.19 9.05
N ARG A 50 14.40 11.53 10.33
CA ARG A 50 15.50 11.26 11.25
C ARG A 50 15.24 9.92 11.95
N PRO A 51 16.12 8.94 11.82
CA PRO A 51 15.92 7.63 12.45
C PRO A 51 16.13 7.64 13.97
N THR A 52 16.32 8.80 14.58
CA THR A 52 16.61 8.94 16.00
C THR A 52 15.32 8.91 16.80
N ILE A 53 15.25 7.97 17.65
CA ILE A 53 14.23 7.66 18.65
C ILE A 53 13.90 8.90 19.49
N SER A 54 12.64 9.07 19.83
CA SER A 54 12.04 10.07 20.71
C SER A 54 11.53 11.36 20.09
N GLN A 55 11.22 11.39 18.82
CA GLN A 55 10.55 12.54 18.25
C GLN A 55 9.04 12.29 18.20
N ASN A 56 8.25 13.30 18.55
CA ASN A 56 6.81 13.21 18.67
C ASN A 56 6.12 12.65 17.43
N ALA A 57 6.62 12.97 16.22
CA ALA A 57 6.06 12.47 14.97
C ALA A 57 6.20 10.95 14.81
N HIS A 58 7.30 10.33 15.25
CA HIS A 58 7.48 8.86 15.23
C HIS A 58 6.54 8.19 16.23
N VAL A 59 6.45 8.74 17.44
CA VAL A 59 5.54 8.24 18.48
C VAL A 59 4.09 8.32 17.99
N GLU A 60 3.68 9.43 17.37
CA GLU A 60 2.34 9.59 16.81
C GLU A 60 2.07 8.58 15.69
N ALA A 61 3.03 8.33 14.79
CA ALA A 61 2.92 7.30 13.76
C ALA A 61 2.74 5.90 14.39
N GLY A 62 3.52 5.57 15.40
CA GLY A 62 3.43 4.32 16.12
C GLY A 62 2.08 4.12 16.82
N TRP A 63 1.51 5.20 17.38
CA TRP A 63 0.21 5.13 18.06
C TRP A 63 -0.95 4.82 17.14
N LYS A 64 -0.88 5.15 15.84
CA LYS A 64 -1.86 4.71 14.85
C LYS A 64 -1.97 3.17 14.77
N ALA A 65 -0.93 2.46 15.19
CA ALA A 65 -0.96 0.99 15.27
C ALA A 65 -1.80 0.43 16.44
N GLY A 66 -2.05 1.25 17.47
CA GLY A 66 -2.72 0.86 18.74
C GLY A 66 -1.74 0.47 19.84
N TRP A 67 -2.23 0.53 21.09
CA TRP A 67 -1.40 0.42 22.31
C TRP A 67 -0.70 -0.93 22.50
N ASN A 68 -1.33 -2.03 22.10
CA ASN A 68 -0.94 -3.38 22.47
C ASN A 68 -0.15 -4.12 21.39
N ASP A 69 0.22 -3.48 20.26
CA ASP A 69 0.92 -4.13 19.16
C ASP A 69 2.26 -3.44 18.88
N GLU A 70 3.28 -3.80 19.67
CA GLU A 70 4.63 -3.25 19.54
C GLU A 70 5.24 -3.49 18.17
N LYS A 71 5.07 -4.70 17.63
CA LYS A 71 5.55 -5.04 16.29
C LYS A 71 4.93 -4.15 15.21
N ARG A 72 3.64 -3.89 15.30
CA ARG A 72 2.94 -3.02 14.36
C ARG A 72 3.38 -1.57 14.52
N ARG A 73 3.61 -1.11 15.77
CA ARG A 73 4.14 0.23 16.04
C ARG A 73 5.47 0.45 15.34
N GLU A 74 6.43 -0.46 15.52
CA GLU A 74 7.73 -0.39 14.86
C GLU A 74 7.58 -0.32 13.33
N VAL A 75 6.72 -1.14 12.75
CA VAL A 75 6.44 -1.10 11.30
C VAL A 75 5.83 0.24 10.87
N PHE A 76 4.90 0.79 11.64
CA PHE A 76 4.26 2.06 11.31
C PHE A 76 5.25 3.22 11.35
N GLU A 77 6.14 3.25 12.32
CA GLU A 77 7.25 4.21 12.39
C GLU A 77 8.18 4.08 11.18
N GLN A 78 8.51 2.84 10.79
CA GLN A 78 9.32 2.58 9.60
C GLN A 78 8.63 3.05 8.31
N VAL A 79 7.33 2.79 8.16
CA VAL A 79 6.56 3.25 6.99
C VAL A 79 6.44 4.76 6.97
N ALA A 80 6.24 5.41 8.10
CA ALA A 80 6.21 6.87 8.20
C ALA A 80 7.55 7.49 7.80
N PHE A 81 8.68 6.90 8.23
CA PHE A 81 10.01 7.29 7.78
C PHE A 81 10.14 7.16 6.25
N LEU A 82 9.78 6.01 5.67
CA LEU A 82 9.85 5.78 4.23
C LEU A 82 8.97 6.76 3.43
N PHE A 83 7.78 7.04 3.94
CA PHE A 83 6.86 8.05 3.38
C PHE A 83 7.52 9.43 3.35
N ALA A 84 8.09 9.85 4.47
CA ALA A 84 8.75 11.15 4.58
C ALA A 84 10.02 11.26 3.72
N VAL A 85 10.74 10.16 3.50
CA VAL A 85 11.86 10.09 2.55
C VAL A 85 11.38 10.29 1.12
N TYR A 86 10.28 9.63 0.73
CA TYR A 86 9.70 9.77 -0.60
C TYR A 86 9.21 11.20 -0.85
N HIS A 87 8.49 11.79 0.10
CA HIS A 87 7.87 13.11 -0.03
C HIS A 87 8.79 14.29 0.33
N ARG A 88 10.11 14.07 0.44
CA ARG A 88 11.05 15.15 0.72
C ARG A 88 10.97 16.26 -0.33
N GLY A 89 10.44 17.42 0.07
CA GLY A 89 10.23 18.58 -0.82
C GLY A 89 9.09 18.42 -1.83
N ALA A 90 8.22 17.43 -1.66
CA ALA A 90 7.03 17.30 -2.46
C ALA A 90 5.95 18.32 -2.00
N GLY A 91 5.31 18.99 -2.96
CA GLY A 91 4.16 19.86 -2.71
C GLY A 91 2.84 19.11 -2.66
N GLU A 92 2.78 17.94 -3.28
CA GLU A 92 1.58 17.11 -3.39
C GLU A 92 1.86 15.71 -2.86
N PRO A 93 0.91 15.11 -2.12
CA PRO A 93 1.06 13.76 -1.60
C PRO A 93 0.82 12.71 -2.68
N SER A 94 1.57 11.63 -2.63
CA SER A 94 1.34 10.43 -3.42
C SER A 94 0.86 9.29 -2.52
N TRP A 95 -0.36 8.83 -2.73
CA TRP A 95 -0.93 7.68 -2.02
C TRP A 95 -0.25 6.36 -2.38
N GLY A 96 0.37 6.34 -3.54
CA GLY A 96 0.94 5.13 -4.10
C GLY A 96 -0.11 4.08 -4.50
N TYR A 97 0.33 3.02 -5.14
CA TYR A 97 -0.56 1.91 -5.51
C TYR A 97 0.21 0.59 -5.65
N GLY A 98 -0.50 -0.51 -5.48
CA GLY A 98 0.08 -1.83 -5.60
C GLY A 98 1.05 -2.20 -4.48
N SER A 99 1.81 -3.26 -4.67
CA SER A 99 2.87 -3.71 -3.78
C SER A 99 4.20 -3.01 -4.07
N LEU A 100 5.20 -3.21 -3.20
CA LEU A 100 6.56 -2.75 -3.49
C LEU A 100 7.14 -3.41 -4.74
N GLY A 101 6.89 -4.71 -4.96
CA GLY A 101 7.32 -5.41 -6.18
C GLY A 101 6.77 -4.74 -7.44
N HIS A 102 5.48 -4.41 -7.40
CA HIS A 102 4.82 -3.71 -8.50
C HIS A 102 5.42 -2.31 -8.77
N SER A 103 5.74 -1.54 -7.74
CA SER A 103 6.40 -0.24 -7.90
C SER A 103 7.83 -0.38 -8.39
N ALA A 104 8.59 -1.34 -7.82
CA ALA A 104 9.99 -1.55 -8.15
C ALA A 104 10.22 -1.96 -9.61
N ARG A 105 9.24 -2.54 -10.29
CA ARG A 105 9.29 -2.81 -11.75
C ARG A 105 9.52 -1.57 -12.60
N ARG A 106 9.27 -0.39 -12.05
CA ARG A 106 9.43 0.87 -12.77
C ARG A 106 10.78 1.53 -12.51
N ILE A 107 11.57 0.97 -11.58
CA ILE A 107 12.92 1.44 -11.32
C ILE A 107 13.80 1.15 -12.53
N GLY A 108 14.53 2.17 -12.98
CA GLY A 108 15.40 2.11 -14.14
C GLY A 108 15.09 3.20 -15.15
N SER A 109 15.89 3.29 -16.20
CA SER A 109 15.72 4.28 -17.26
C SER A 109 16.06 3.67 -18.63
N GLY A 110 15.44 4.17 -19.69
CA GLY A 110 15.74 3.76 -21.06
C GLY A 110 15.49 2.27 -21.33
N VAL A 111 16.54 1.54 -21.67
CA VAL A 111 16.46 0.16 -22.17
C VAL A 111 16.25 -0.86 -21.06
N GLY A 112 16.55 -0.53 -19.80
CA GLY A 112 16.45 -1.48 -18.67
C GLY A 112 15.57 -0.92 -17.54
N ARG A 113 14.37 -1.54 -17.34
CA ARG A 113 13.48 -1.24 -16.22
C ARG A 113 13.11 -2.51 -15.45
N GLY A 114 12.96 -2.37 -14.14
CA GLY A 114 12.52 -3.47 -13.29
C GLY A 114 13.43 -4.68 -13.40
N PRO A 115 12.93 -5.84 -13.86
CA PRO A 115 13.75 -7.05 -13.99
C PRO A 115 14.95 -6.92 -14.93
N ASP A 116 14.86 -6.05 -15.94
CA ASP A 116 15.93 -5.78 -16.89
C ASP A 116 16.97 -4.76 -16.39
N ASP A 117 16.71 -4.08 -15.27
CA ASP A 117 17.67 -3.27 -14.53
C ASP A 117 18.38 -4.14 -13.48
N ALA A 118 19.65 -4.47 -13.70
CA ALA A 118 20.41 -5.32 -12.79
C ALA A 118 20.47 -4.79 -11.34
N GLY A 119 20.41 -3.46 -11.16
CA GLY A 119 20.39 -2.84 -9.84
C GLY A 119 19.04 -3.00 -9.14
N ALA A 120 17.91 -2.88 -9.87
CA ALA A 120 16.58 -3.12 -9.33
C ALA A 120 16.39 -4.61 -9.00
N ALA A 121 16.81 -5.51 -9.90
CA ALA A 121 16.74 -6.94 -9.69
C ALA A 121 17.49 -7.37 -8.42
N ARG A 122 18.76 -6.98 -8.27
CA ARG A 122 19.54 -7.27 -7.06
C ARG A 122 18.94 -6.67 -5.79
N LEU A 123 18.32 -5.49 -5.89
CA LEU A 123 17.69 -4.83 -4.74
C LEU A 123 16.45 -5.61 -4.29
N ILE A 124 15.59 -6.02 -5.21
CA ILE A 124 14.43 -6.85 -4.89
C ILE A 124 14.83 -8.21 -4.35
N ASP A 125 15.83 -8.86 -4.94
CA ASP A 125 16.34 -10.14 -4.43
C ASP A 125 16.79 -10.03 -2.98
N ARG A 126 17.52 -8.98 -2.61
CA ARG A 126 17.94 -8.72 -1.22
C ARG A 126 16.75 -8.49 -0.30
N ILE A 127 15.73 -7.75 -0.77
CA ILE A 127 14.52 -7.49 0.01
C ILE A 127 13.78 -8.80 0.27
N VAL A 128 13.46 -9.58 -0.76
CA VAL A 128 12.64 -10.79 -0.63
C VAL A 128 13.37 -11.96 0.04
N SER A 129 14.70 -11.96 0.03
CA SER A 129 15.53 -12.94 0.74
C SER A 129 15.66 -12.66 2.24
N SER A 130 15.28 -11.48 2.70
CA SER A 130 15.43 -11.09 4.10
C SER A 130 14.41 -11.79 4.99
N ARG A 131 14.88 -12.31 6.13
CA ARG A 131 14.01 -12.95 7.14
C ARG A 131 13.20 -11.94 7.95
N ARG A 132 13.71 -10.73 8.14
CA ARG A 132 13.07 -9.61 8.84
C ARG A 132 12.80 -8.47 7.87
N PRO A 133 11.87 -7.54 8.17
CA PRO A 133 11.65 -6.36 7.35
C PRO A 133 12.97 -5.63 7.07
N PRO A 134 13.43 -5.52 5.81
CA PRO A 134 14.76 -5.01 5.51
C PRO A 134 14.74 -3.49 5.27
N LEU A 135 14.55 -2.69 6.34
CA LEU A 135 14.33 -1.24 6.26
C LEU A 135 15.36 -0.51 5.36
N ARG A 136 16.65 -0.85 5.48
CA ARG A 136 17.71 -0.25 4.64
C ARG A 136 17.48 -0.44 3.13
N HIS A 137 17.10 -1.66 2.75
CA HIS A 137 16.84 -1.97 1.35
C HIS A 137 15.51 -1.36 0.88
N LEU A 138 14.50 -1.31 1.75
CA LEU A 138 13.23 -0.60 1.50
C LEU A 138 13.48 0.89 1.27
N GLN A 139 14.28 1.53 2.12
CA GLN A 139 14.67 2.93 1.94
C GLN A 139 15.37 3.14 0.59
N HIS A 140 16.27 2.23 0.20
CA HIS A 140 16.94 2.30 -1.10
C HIS A 140 15.96 2.21 -2.26
N ALA A 141 14.98 1.27 -2.19
CA ALA A 141 13.95 1.12 -3.21
C ALA A 141 13.08 2.38 -3.32
N ILE A 142 12.63 2.92 -2.20
CA ILE A 142 11.82 4.15 -2.14
C ILE A 142 12.60 5.36 -2.69
N THR A 143 13.87 5.49 -2.34
CA THR A 143 14.74 6.56 -2.85
C THR A 143 14.91 6.44 -4.36
N ARG A 144 15.12 5.23 -4.89
CA ARG A 144 15.24 5.01 -6.34
C ARG A 144 13.93 5.29 -7.07
N LEU A 145 12.79 4.85 -6.54
CA LEU A 145 11.48 5.18 -7.11
C LEU A 145 11.31 6.69 -7.26
N ARG A 146 11.61 7.43 -6.19
CA ARG A 146 11.56 8.89 -6.21
C ARG A 146 12.51 9.49 -7.26
N SER A 147 13.74 9.01 -7.33
CA SER A 147 14.75 9.51 -8.29
C SER A 147 14.36 9.25 -9.74
N CYS A 148 13.59 8.17 -10.00
CA CYS A 148 13.06 7.85 -11.32
C CYS A 148 11.74 8.59 -11.61
N GLY A 149 11.18 9.37 -10.68
CA GLY A 149 9.85 10.00 -10.83
C GLY A 149 8.70 9.00 -10.81
N GLU A 150 8.93 7.77 -10.32
CA GLU A 150 7.94 6.71 -10.33
C GLU A 150 7.14 6.68 -9.02
N PRO A 151 5.82 6.39 -9.08
CA PRO A 151 4.97 6.38 -7.91
C PRO A 151 5.39 5.31 -6.89
N PRO A 152 5.20 5.60 -5.59
CA PRO A 152 5.51 4.66 -4.51
C PRO A 152 4.54 3.48 -4.49
N PRO A 153 4.79 2.43 -3.70
CA PRO A 153 3.78 1.44 -3.37
C PRO A 153 2.65 2.09 -2.56
N SER A 154 1.47 1.47 -2.54
CA SER A 154 0.42 1.84 -1.59
C SER A 154 0.98 1.77 -0.17
N TRP A 155 0.97 2.90 0.54
CA TRP A 155 1.55 3.00 1.89
C TRP A 155 0.81 2.12 2.89
N ALA A 156 -0.53 2.07 2.79
CA ALA A 156 -1.33 1.19 3.62
C ALA A 156 -0.99 -0.28 3.37
N ARG A 157 -0.90 -0.69 2.10
CA ARG A 157 -0.52 -2.06 1.74
C ARG A 157 0.92 -2.38 2.18
N LEU A 158 1.84 -1.43 2.06
CA LEU A 158 3.22 -1.60 2.52
C LEU A 158 3.25 -1.86 4.03
N ALA A 159 2.48 -1.11 4.82
CA ALA A 159 2.38 -1.31 6.27
C ALA A 159 1.80 -2.69 6.59
N ASP A 160 0.70 -3.09 5.97
CA ASP A 160 0.08 -4.41 6.18
C ASP A 160 1.02 -5.55 5.78
N ASP A 161 1.70 -5.43 4.65
CA ASP A 161 2.67 -6.42 4.18
C ASP A 161 3.86 -6.56 5.16
N LEU A 162 4.39 -5.45 5.69
CA LEU A 162 5.50 -5.47 6.65
C LEU A 162 5.10 -6.04 8.01
N VAL A 163 3.91 -5.74 8.52
CA VAL A 163 3.37 -6.35 9.74
C VAL A 163 3.31 -7.87 9.60
N ARG A 164 2.93 -8.36 8.42
CA ARG A 164 2.80 -9.79 8.09
C ARG A 164 4.06 -10.39 7.47
N TRP A 165 5.19 -9.70 7.50
CA TRP A 165 6.42 -10.10 6.80
C TRP A 165 6.90 -11.50 7.14
N THR A 166 6.80 -11.89 8.42
CA THR A 166 7.22 -13.20 8.93
C THR A 166 6.13 -14.26 8.86
N ASP A 167 4.92 -13.90 8.45
CA ASP A 167 3.80 -14.81 8.27
C ASP A 167 4.03 -15.65 7.00
N ARG A 168 4.16 -16.97 7.19
CA ARG A 168 4.41 -17.91 6.10
C ARG A 168 3.21 -18.04 5.16
N GLU A 169 2.00 -17.96 5.69
CA GLU A 169 0.76 -18.10 4.92
C GLU A 169 0.51 -16.86 4.06
N ALA A 170 0.87 -15.69 4.54
CA ALA A 170 0.74 -14.43 3.81
C ALA A 170 1.62 -14.39 2.56
N ARG A 171 2.73 -15.14 2.53
CA ARG A 171 3.66 -15.26 1.40
C ARG A 171 4.08 -13.91 0.81
N ILE A 172 4.26 -12.88 1.65
CA ILE A 172 4.52 -11.49 1.23
C ILE A 172 5.73 -11.42 0.29
N ARG A 173 6.83 -12.02 0.69
CA ARG A 173 8.08 -12.03 -0.08
C ARG A 173 7.90 -12.61 -1.48
N TYR A 174 7.20 -13.74 -1.56
CA TYR A 174 6.88 -14.40 -2.83
C TYR A 174 5.98 -13.51 -3.70
N ARG A 175 4.93 -12.92 -3.12
CA ARG A 175 4.04 -12.00 -3.86
C ARG A 175 4.79 -10.80 -4.42
N TRP A 176 5.70 -10.21 -3.65
CA TRP A 176 6.50 -9.09 -4.13
C TRP A 176 7.45 -9.49 -5.27
N ALA A 177 8.05 -10.70 -5.19
CA ALA A 177 8.87 -11.23 -6.28
C ALA A 177 8.02 -11.47 -7.55
N VAL A 178 6.84 -12.08 -7.41
CA VAL A 178 5.91 -12.28 -8.53
C VAL A 178 5.48 -10.94 -9.14
N ASP A 179 5.07 -9.98 -8.31
CA ASP A 179 4.65 -8.65 -8.77
C ASP A 179 5.80 -7.92 -9.50
N PHE A 180 7.05 -8.14 -9.10
CA PHE A 180 8.23 -7.56 -9.75
C PHE A 180 8.50 -8.18 -11.12
N HIS A 181 8.40 -9.49 -11.25
CA HIS A 181 8.68 -10.24 -12.49
C HIS A 181 7.47 -10.40 -13.41
N ALA A 182 6.24 -10.10 -12.93
CA ALA A 182 5.04 -10.25 -13.74
C ALA A 182 5.16 -9.43 -15.03
N PRO A 183 4.74 -9.93 -16.19
CA PRO A 183 4.73 -9.14 -17.42
C PRO A 183 3.81 -7.92 -17.27
N PRO A 184 4.08 -6.81 -17.97
CA PRO A 184 3.17 -5.67 -17.95
C PRO A 184 1.79 -6.16 -18.37
N SER A 185 0.80 -5.96 -17.50
CA SER A 185 -0.58 -6.24 -17.86
C SER A 185 -0.89 -5.40 -19.10
N ARG A 186 -1.12 -6.05 -20.25
CA ARG A 186 -1.67 -5.36 -21.41
C ARG A 186 -3.01 -4.79 -20.94
N ALA A 187 -3.06 -3.48 -20.77
CA ALA A 187 -4.32 -2.79 -20.55
C ALA A 187 -5.25 -3.29 -21.66
N ARG A 188 -6.31 -4.02 -21.27
CA ARG A 188 -7.32 -4.50 -22.20
C ARG A 188 -7.86 -3.26 -22.89
N ALA A 189 -7.45 -3.07 -24.16
CA ALA A 189 -7.96 -1.98 -24.97
C ALA A 189 -9.48 -1.95 -24.82
N PRO A 190 -10.10 -0.78 -24.59
CA PRO A 190 -11.55 -0.71 -24.52
C PRO A 190 -12.10 -1.34 -25.79
N ARG A 191 -12.91 -2.37 -25.62
CA ARG A 191 -13.56 -3.08 -26.72
C ARG A 191 -14.33 -2.03 -27.50
N ALA A 192 -13.89 -1.73 -28.74
CA ALA A 192 -14.58 -0.83 -29.61
C ALA A 192 -16.04 -1.30 -29.73
N VAL A 193 -16.97 -0.45 -29.31
CA VAL A 193 -18.40 -0.69 -29.46
C VAL A 193 -18.63 -0.70 -30.99
N PRO A 194 -19.18 -1.77 -31.58
CA PRO A 194 -19.48 -1.79 -32.99
C PRO A 194 -20.51 -0.69 -33.28
N THR A 195 -20.09 0.29 -34.01
CA THR A 195 -20.99 1.34 -34.53
C THR A 195 -21.91 0.68 -35.54
N THR A 196 -23.18 0.53 -35.22
CA THR A 196 -24.20 0.07 -36.12
C THR A 196 -24.32 1.10 -37.27
N PRO A 197 -24.21 0.71 -38.56
CA PRO A 197 -24.45 1.63 -39.64
C PRO A 197 -25.93 2.01 -39.61
N LYS A 198 -26.19 3.31 -39.59
CA LYS A 198 -27.53 3.89 -39.70
C LYS A 198 -27.93 3.78 -41.16
N ASP A 199 -28.83 2.85 -41.48
CA ASP A 199 -29.42 2.74 -42.80
C ASP A 199 -30.06 4.05 -43.18
N SER A 200 -29.56 4.62 -44.30
CA SER A 200 -30.16 5.74 -45.00
C SER A 200 -31.34 5.19 -45.83
N LEU A 201 -32.54 5.49 -45.40
CA LEU A 201 -33.73 5.35 -46.23
C LEU A 201 -33.98 6.67 -46.94
N THR A 202 -33.96 6.57 -48.24
CA THR A 202 -34.44 7.53 -49.23
C THR A 202 -35.94 7.75 -49.13
#